data_289c64c69c243ca1257cbf96bbb8c8de
#
_entry.id   289c64c69c243ca1257cbf96bbb8c8de
#
_cell.length_a   1.000
_cell.length_b   1.000
_cell.length_c   1.000
_cell.angle_alpha   90.00
_cell.angle_beta   90.00
_cell.angle_gamma   90.00
#
_symmetry.space_group_name_H-M   'P 1'
#
loop_
_entity.id
_entity.type
_entity.pdbx_description
1 polymer ?
#
loop_
_entity_poly.entity_id
_entity_poly.type
_entity_poly.pdbx_seq_one_letter_code
_entity_poly.pdbx_strand_id
1 'polypeptide(L)'
;MSKRYIKYSLLSDKEIVDQILSGNEEAALYLLYDKFAKDIRYFAWKYFENLDVIDELTTDLYEQLKGPNLDWSPLHSFKFTSKLRTWMSKVIINKCKEKRKKMVDEANKVASIDIKRYIAMGAKEALDPRIPIMLEAINKLKNEEYRLILIKDLEGYSHADIALMIAEKRKREGKQRMYNGKEVVPDAYSVDRDKARAIIELRKIMQQIKTV
;
A
#
# COMPACT_ATOMS: atom_id res chain seq x y z
N MET A 1 14.73 -14.86 -24.75
CA MET A 1 16.12 -14.79 -24.22
C MET A 1 16.93 -13.86 -25.11
N SER A 2 17.45 -12.78 -24.59
CA SER A 2 18.34 -11.88 -25.35
C SER A 2 19.68 -12.59 -25.58
N LYS A 3 20.22 -12.54 -26.79
CA LYS A 3 21.56 -13.10 -27.13
C LYS A 3 22.66 -12.62 -26.16
N ARG A 4 22.48 -11.44 -25.57
CA ARG A 4 23.39 -10.81 -24.61
C ARG A 4 23.61 -11.62 -23.32
N TYR A 5 22.63 -12.40 -22.88
CA TYR A 5 22.65 -13.07 -21.56
C TYR A 5 22.88 -14.58 -21.63
N ILE A 6 23.15 -15.16 -22.81
CA ILE A 6 23.36 -16.61 -22.97
C ILE A 6 24.42 -17.16 -22.01
N LYS A 7 25.51 -16.42 -21.78
CA LYS A 7 26.58 -16.84 -20.88
C LYS A 7 26.13 -17.07 -19.42
N TYR A 8 25.15 -16.27 -18.95
CA TYR A 8 24.62 -16.38 -17.58
C TYR A 8 23.62 -17.51 -17.42
N SER A 9 22.93 -17.90 -18.51
CA SER A 9 21.93 -18.98 -18.45
C SER A 9 22.53 -20.36 -18.17
N LEU A 10 23.82 -20.49 -18.36
CA LEU A 10 24.59 -21.73 -18.11
C LEU A 10 25.13 -21.78 -16.67
N LEU A 11 25.07 -20.67 -15.92
CA LEU A 11 25.57 -20.59 -14.55
C LEU A 11 24.53 -21.06 -13.55
N SER A 12 25.01 -21.67 -12.47
CA SER A 12 24.20 -21.98 -11.29
C SER A 12 23.73 -20.71 -10.57
N ASP A 13 22.72 -20.82 -9.73
CA ASP A 13 22.22 -19.71 -8.89
C ASP A 13 23.33 -19.09 -8.06
N LYS A 14 24.24 -19.94 -7.52
CA LYS A 14 25.37 -19.49 -6.72
C LYS A 14 26.36 -18.67 -7.54
N GLU A 15 26.74 -19.17 -8.71
CA GLU A 15 27.69 -18.45 -9.58
C GLU A 15 27.13 -17.11 -10.04
N ILE A 16 25.82 -17.02 -10.32
CA ILE A 16 25.19 -15.73 -10.67
C ILE A 16 25.27 -14.74 -9.49
N VAL A 17 24.95 -15.19 -8.29
CA VAL A 17 25.01 -14.35 -7.09
C VAL A 17 26.45 -13.93 -6.81
N ASP A 18 27.42 -14.84 -6.89
CA ASP A 18 28.86 -14.54 -6.68
C ASP A 18 29.36 -13.51 -7.72
N GLN A 19 28.92 -13.62 -8.97
CA GLN A 19 29.21 -12.62 -10.01
C GLN A 19 28.67 -11.23 -9.65
N ILE A 20 27.43 -11.15 -9.16
CA ILE A 20 26.82 -9.87 -8.74
C ILE A 20 27.61 -9.28 -7.56
N LEU A 21 27.91 -10.10 -6.56
CA LEU A 21 28.64 -9.67 -5.37
C LEU A 21 30.08 -9.24 -5.67
N SER A 22 30.66 -9.73 -6.77
CA SER A 22 31.95 -9.24 -7.30
C SER A 22 31.87 -7.97 -8.12
N GLY A 23 30.66 -7.34 -8.21
CA GLY A 23 30.43 -6.09 -8.91
C GLY A 23 30.03 -6.23 -10.37
N ASN A 24 29.69 -7.43 -10.84
CA ASN A 24 29.24 -7.65 -12.21
C ASN A 24 27.77 -7.23 -12.36
N GLU A 25 27.54 -5.96 -12.76
CA GLU A 25 26.21 -5.41 -12.97
C GLU A 25 25.42 -6.12 -14.09
N GLU A 26 26.08 -6.64 -15.11
CA GLU A 26 25.42 -7.37 -16.18
C GLU A 26 24.78 -8.67 -15.68
N ALA A 27 25.36 -9.33 -14.68
CA ALA A 27 24.76 -10.49 -14.01
C ALA A 27 23.51 -10.11 -13.22
N ALA A 28 23.48 -8.92 -12.62
CA ALA A 28 22.29 -8.41 -11.93
C ALA A 28 21.15 -8.06 -12.91
N LEU A 29 21.49 -7.45 -14.04
CA LEU A 29 20.52 -7.20 -15.11
C LEU A 29 19.96 -8.52 -15.67
N TYR A 30 20.81 -9.51 -15.92
CA TYR A 30 20.33 -10.85 -16.30
C TYR A 30 19.39 -11.43 -15.26
N LEU A 31 19.72 -11.33 -13.97
CA LEU A 31 18.89 -11.85 -12.90
C LEU A 31 17.45 -11.30 -12.96
N LEU A 32 17.30 -9.98 -13.15
CA LEU A 32 16.01 -9.30 -13.13
C LEU A 32 15.29 -9.36 -14.47
N TYR A 33 15.96 -9.04 -15.57
CA TYR A 33 15.33 -8.87 -16.89
C TYR A 33 15.21 -10.15 -17.70
N ASP A 34 15.87 -11.24 -17.28
CA ASP A 34 15.78 -12.53 -17.97
C ASP A 34 15.34 -13.65 -17.04
N LYS A 35 16.14 -13.97 -16.01
CA LYS A 35 15.89 -15.12 -15.12
C LYS A 35 14.60 -15.00 -14.34
N PHE A 36 14.32 -13.85 -13.73
CA PHE A 36 13.10 -13.58 -12.93
C PHE A 36 12.07 -12.69 -13.62
N ALA A 37 12.25 -12.33 -14.88
CA ALA A 37 11.32 -11.50 -15.62
C ALA A 37 9.87 -12.02 -15.59
N LYS A 38 9.69 -13.33 -15.70
CA LYS A 38 8.36 -13.96 -15.63
C LYS A 38 7.74 -13.87 -14.23
N ASP A 39 8.55 -14.02 -13.19
CA ASP A 39 8.08 -13.92 -11.80
C ASP A 39 7.72 -12.46 -11.47
N ILE A 40 8.52 -11.48 -11.91
CA ILE A 40 8.22 -10.04 -11.76
C ILE A 40 6.91 -9.70 -12.46
N ARG A 41 6.73 -10.12 -13.72
CA ARG A 41 5.49 -9.91 -14.48
C ARG A 41 4.28 -10.55 -13.79
N TYR A 42 4.41 -11.77 -13.28
CA TYR A 42 3.34 -12.46 -12.57
C TYR A 42 2.91 -11.69 -11.31
N PHE A 43 3.88 -11.26 -10.48
CA PHE A 43 3.56 -10.51 -9.27
C PHE A 43 3.07 -9.09 -9.57
N ALA A 44 3.61 -8.41 -10.58
CA ALA A 44 3.10 -7.12 -11.03
C ALA A 44 1.61 -7.23 -11.40
N TRP A 45 1.24 -8.19 -12.23
CA TRP A 45 -0.16 -8.45 -12.55
C TRP A 45 -1.01 -8.75 -11.32
N LYS A 46 -0.52 -9.64 -10.45
CA LYS A 46 -1.26 -10.04 -9.23
C LYS A 46 -1.54 -8.89 -8.26
N TYR A 47 -0.63 -7.91 -8.16
CA TYR A 47 -0.74 -6.82 -7.18
C TYR A 47 -1.33 -5.54 -7.75
N PHE A 48 -1.17 -5.28 -9.04
CA PHE A 48 -1.55 -4.01 -9.66
C PHE A 48 -2.59 -4.16 -10.76
N GLU A 49 -2.84 -5.39 -11.26
CA GLU A 49 -3.71 -5.67 -12.43
C GLU A 49 -3.32 -4.83 -13.67
N ASN A 50 -2.09 -4.33 -13.67
CA ASN A 50 -1.50 -3.50 -14.70
C ASN A 50 -0.04 -3.91 -14.95
N LEU A 51 0.35 -3.98 -16.21
CA LEU A 51 1.71 -4.34 -16.62
C LEU A 51 2.63 -3.14 -16.87
N ASP A 52 2.09 -1.92 -16.94
CA ASP A 52 2.87 -0.69 -17.17
C ASP A 52 3.83 -0.40 -16.00
N VAL A 53 3.53 -0.98 -14.83
CA VAL A 53 4.40 -0.85 -13.62
C VAL A 53 5.64 -1.72 -13.65
N ILE A 54 5.81 -2.62 -14.67
CA ILE A 54 6.89 -3.64 -14.67
C ILE A 54 8.26 -2.98 -14.72
N ASP A 55 8.45 -2.01 -15.58
CA ASP A 55 9.76 -1.39 -15.76
C ASP A 55 10.19 -0.62 -14.51
N GLU A 56 9.27 0.14 -13.92
CA GLU A 56 9.51 0.84 -12.66
C GLU A 56 9.75 -0.16 -11.51
N LEU A 57 8.93 -1.21 -11.40
CA LEU A 57 9.11 -2.25 -10.39
C LEU A 57 10.45 -2.97 -10.52
N THR A 58 10.90 -3.21 -11.76
CA THR A 58 12.19 -3.86 -12.02
C THR A 58 13.35 -2.95 -11.65
N THR A 59 13.23 -1.64 -11.93
CA THR A 59 14.19 -0.63 -11.49
C THR A 59 14.25 -0.53 -9.97
N ASP A 60 13.11 -0.46 -9.30
CA ASP A 60 13.01 -0.46 -7.83
C ASP A 60 13.68 -1.71 -7.22
N LEU A 61 13.50 -2.87 -7.84
CA LEU A 61 14.14 -4.12 -7.40
C LEU A 61 15.65 -4.09 -7.62
N TYR A 62 16.11 -3.53 -8.73
CA TYR A 62 17.55 -3.37 -8.99
C TYR A 62 18.20 -2.49 -7.92
N GLU A 63 17.61 -1.33 -7.65
CA GLU A 63 18.09 -0.40 -6.63
C GLU A 63 18.08 -1.04 -5.23
N GLN A 64 17.01 -1.77 -4.90
CA GLN A 64 16.90 -2.49 -3.64
C GLN A 64 17.99 -3.55 -3.47
N LEU A 65 18.31 -4.32 -4.52
CA LEU A 65 19.35 -5.34 -4.49
C LEU A 65 20.74 -4.72 -4.45
N LYS A 66 20.94 -3.60 -5.14
CA LYS A 66 22.22 -2.89 -5.16
C LYS A 66 22.51 -2.23 -3.82
N GLY A 67 21.48 -1.81 -3.10
CA GLY A 67 21.59 -1.20 -1.78
C GLY A 67 22.11 0.24 -1.80
N PRO A 68 22.02 0.95 -0.68
CA PRO A 68 22.35 2.38 -0.60
C PRO A 68 23.84 2.66 -0.84
N ASN A 69 24.71 1.72 -0.52
CA ASN A 69 26.16 1.84 -0.71
C ASN A 69 26.63 1.33 -2.09
N LEU A 70 25.70 0.90 -2.94
CA LEU A 70 25.99 0.32 -4.27
C LEU A 70 26.89 -0.95 -4.23
N ASP A 71 26.86 -1.66 -3.09
CA ASP A 71 27.74 -2.78 -2.74
C ASP A 71 27.05 -4.15 -2.74
N TRP A 72 25.78 -4.19 -3.19
CA TRP A 72 24.95 -5.39 -3.20
C TRP A 72 24.73 -6.01 -1.81
N SER A 73 24.89 -5.21 -0.75
CA SER A 73 24.76 -5.69 0.65
C SER A 73 23.45 -6.39 0.95
N PRO A 74 22.27 -5.99 0.39
CA PRO A 74 21.03 -6.74 0.58
C PRO A 74 21.10 -8.17 0.01
N LEU A 75 21.82 -8.39 -1.08
CA LEU A 75 21.99 -9.71 -1.68
C LEU A 75 22.89 -10.62 -0.81
N HIS A 76 23.83 -10.07 -0.05
CA HIS A 76 24.60 -10.80 0.95
C HIS A 76 23.74 -11.45 2.04
N SER A 77 22.51 -10.97 2.24
CA SER A 77 21.56 -11.59 3.19
C SER A 77 21.06 -12.96 2.73
N PHE A 78 21.21 -13.28 1.44
CA PHE A 78 20.85 -14.58 0.90
C PHE A 78 21.93 -15.62 1.26
N LYS A 79 21.63 -16.50 2.22
CA LYS A 79 22.57 -17.49 2.77
C LYS A 79 22.51 -18.86 2.08
N PHE A 80 21.87 -18.98 0.93
CA PHE A 80 21.64 -20.24 0.20
C PHE A 80 20.94 -21.34 1.04
N THR A 81 20.22 -20.96 2.11
CA THR A 81 19.39 -21.87 2.92
C THR A 81 18.07 -22.24 2.24
N SER A 82 17.74 -21.58 1.14
CA SER A 82 16.60 -21.84 0.28
C SER A 82 17.00 -21.67 -1.18
N LYS A 83 16.13 -22.09 -2.12
CA LYS A 83 16.34 -21.80 -3.55
C LYS A 83 16.32 -20.29 -3.79
N LEU A 84 17.20 -19.79 -4.65
CA LEU A 84 17.25 -18.37 -5.02
C LEU A 84 15.89 -17.84 -5.46
N ARG A 85 15.11 -18.63 -6.22
CA ARG A 85 13.76 -18.27 -6.65
C ARG A 85 12.82 -18.02 -5.47
N THR A 86 12.89 -18.84 -4.42
CA THR A 86 12.06 -18.66 -3.22
C THR A 86 12.38 -17.35 -2.50
N TRP A 87 13.67 -17.03 -2.38
CA TRP A 87 14.12 -15.78 -1.78
C TRP A 87 13.73 -14.57 -2.63
N MET A 88 14.00 -14.60 -3.95
CA MET A 88 13.64 -13.54 -4.87
C MET A 88 12.12 -13.30 -4.91
N SER A 89 11.31 -14.35 -4.88
CA SER A 89 9.84 -14.19 -4.82
C SER A 89 9.42 -13.38 -3.60
N LYS A 90 10.05 -13.60 -2.42
CA LYS A 90 9.77 -12.78 -1.21
C LYS A 90 10.19 -11.33 -1.41
N VAL A 91 11.35 -11.08 -2.01
CA VAL A 91 11.84 -9.72 -2.31
C VAL A 91 10.84 -9.00 -3.24
N ILE A 92 10.43 -9.65 -4.33
CA ILE A 92 9.47 -9.09 -5.29
C ILE A 92 8.12 -8.80 -4.62
N ILE A 93 7.58 -9.75 -3.84
CA ILE A 93 6.31 -9.58 -3.12
C ILE A 93 6.38 -8.39 -2.15
N ASN A 94 7.46 -8.28 -1.39
CA ASN A 94 7.62 -7.18 -0.44
C ASN A 94 7.69 -5.83 -1.16
N LYS A 95 8.40 -5.74 -2.28
CA LYS A 95 8.46 -4.52 -3.10
C LYS A 95 7.10 -4.17 -3.70
N CYS A 96 6.34 -5.16 -4.20
CA CYS A 96 4.98 -4.93 -4.67
C CYS A 96 4.06 -4.38 -3.56
N LYS A 97 4.16 -4.93 -2.35
CA LYS A 97 3.36 -4.44 -1.21
C LYS A 97 3.73 -3.01 -0.82
N GLU A 98 5.03 -2.70 -0.76
CA GLU A 98 5.52 -1.35 -0.47
C GLU A 98 5.03 -0.35 -1.51
N LYS A 99 5.20 -0.66 -2.80
CA LYS A 99 4.77 0.19 -3.90
C LYS A 99 3.25 0.40 -3.90
N ARG A 100 2.48 -0.67 -3.70
CA ARG A 100 1.02 -0.56 -3.60
C ARG A 100 0.59 0.34 -2.43
N LYS A 101 1.27 0.23 -1.28
CA LYS A 101 1.00 1.10 -0.13
C LYS A 101 1.27 2.56 -0.49
N LYS A 102 2.42 2.87 -1.11
CA LYS A 102 2.74 4.24 -1.57
C LYS A 102 1.68 4.79 -2.53
N MET A 103 1.27 4.00 -3.53
CA MET A 103 0.22 4.41 -4.48
C MET A 103 -1.11 4.72 -3.79
N VAL A 104 -1.51 3.90 -2.80
CA VAL A 104 -2.73 4.13 -2.03
C VAL A 104 -2.60 5.39 -1.16
N ASP A 105 -1.45 5.58 -0.50
CA ASP A 105 -1.19 6.75 0.35
C ASP A 105 -1.18 8.05 -0.49
N GLU A 106 -0.59 8.02 -1.69
CA GLU A 106 -0.60 9.14 -2.63
C GLU A 106 -2.02 9.45 -3.15
N ALA A 107 -2.76 8.42 -3.57
CA ALA A 107 -4.15 8.59 -4.00
C ALA A 107 -5.02 9.17 -2.87
N ASN A 108 -4.82 8.71 -1.63
CA ASN A 108 -5.52 9.25 -0.47
C ASN A 108 -5.15 10.71 -0.18
N LYS A 109 -3.86 11.10 -0.34
CA LYS A 109 -3.44 12.50 -0.20
C LYS A 109 -4.12 13.41 -1.22
N VAL A 110 -4.13 13.01 -2.49
CA VAL A 110 -4.80 13.76 -3.56
C VAL A 110 -6.29 13.88 -3.27
N ALA A 111 -6.96 12.77 -2.93
CA ALA A 111 -8.38 12.79 -2.59
C ALA A 111 -8.68 13.68 -1.37
N SER A 112 -7.80 13.70 -0.36
CA SER A 112 -7.99 14.56 0.83
C SER A 112 -7.85 16.06 0.50
N ILE A 113 -6.96 16.41 -0.43
CA ILE A 113 -6.79 17.79 -0.90
C ILE A 113 -8.03 18.23 -1.67
N ASP A 114 -8.55 17.39 -2.57
CA ASP A 114 -9.74 17.68 -3.35
C ASP A 114 -10.99 17.80 -2.49
N ILE A 115 -11.12 16.97 -1.45
CA ILE A 115 -12.21 17.05 -0.48
C ILE A 115 -12.13 18.34 0.35
N LYS A 116 -10.94 18.72 0.84
CA LYS A 116 -10.75 19.99 1.56
C LYS A 116 -11.10 21.18 0.67
N ARG A 117 -10.70 21.15 -0.59
CA ARG A 117 -11.04 22.14 -1.60
C ARG A 117 -12.54 22.22 -1.85
N TYR A 118 -13.18 21.07 -2.02
CA TYR A 118 -14.63 20.97 -2.21
C TYR A 118 -15.41 21.54 -1.02
N ILE A 119 -15.03 21.21 0.21
CA ILE A 119 -15.65 21.73 1.44
C ILE A 119 -15.43 23.26 1.54
N ALA A 120 -14.22 23.74 1.25
CA ALA A 120 -13.87 25.17 1.34
C ALA A 120 -14.57 26.03 0.27
N MET A 121 -14.82 25.47 -0.93
CA MET A 121 -15.47 26.17 -2.05
C MET A 121 -17.00 26.13 -2.00
N GLY A 122 -17.60 25.57 -0.94
CA GLY A 122 -19.06 25.55 -0.77
C GLY A 122 -19.77 24.76 -1.86
N ALA A 123 -19.22 23.66 -2.31
CA ALA A 123 -19.83 22.68 -3.21
C ALA A 123 -20.19 23.16 -4.63
N LYS A 124 -19.59 24.24 -5.13
CA LYS A 124 -19.98 24.78 -6.45
C LYS A 124 -19.35 24.07 -7.66
N GLU A 125 -18.18 23.42 -7.51
CA GLU A 125 -17.55 22.64 -8.58
C GLU A 125 -16.72 21.50 -7.97
N ALA A 126 -17.27 20.28 -8.00
CA ALA A 126 -16.49 19.09 -7.64
C ALA A 126 -15.62 18.66 -8.83
N LEU A 127 -14.31 18.61 -8.64
CA LEU A 127 -13.37 18.10 -9.64
C LEU A 127 -13.61 16.61 -9.96
N ASP A 128 -14.10 15.84 -9.01
CA ASP A 128 -14.48 14.43 -9.17
C ASP A 128 -15.96 14.23 -8.80
N PRO A 129 -16.83 13.81 -9.75
CA PRO A 129 -18.27 13.63 -9.51
C PRO A 129 -18.58 12.54 -8.47
N ARG A 130 -17.59 11.71 -8.09
CA ARG A 130 -17.74 10.70 -7.06
C ARG A 130 -17.70 11.28 -5.64
N ILE A 131 -17.09 12.44 -5.44
CA ILE A 131 -16.93 13.07 -4.12
C ILE A 131 -18.28 13.39 -3.47
N PRO A 132 -19.25 14.06 -4.13
CA PRO A 132 -20.56 14.31 -3.55
C PRO A 132 -21.29 13.03 -3.15
N ILE A 133 -21.25 12.01 -4.01
CA ILE A 133 -21.87 10.70 -3.75
C ILE A 133 -21.24 10.03 -2.52
N MET A 134 -19.92 10.09 -2.40
CA MET A 134 -19.20 9.53 -1.26
C MET A 134 -19.56 10.25 0.05
N LEU A 135 -19.58 11.59 0.04
CA LEU A 135 -19.95 12.39 1.22
C LEU A 135 -21.40 12.16 1.62
N GLU A 136 -22.31 12.05 0.66
CA GLU A 136 -23.71 11.68 0.92
C GLU A 136 -23.80 10.28 1.54
N ALA A 137 -23.04 9.31 1.03
CA ALA A 137 -23.01 7.97 1.56
C ALA A 137 -22.42 7.91 2.98
N ILE A 138 -21.38 8.72 3.28
CA ILE A 138 -20.83 8.85 4.64
C ILE A 138 -21.90 9.40 5.59
N ASN A 139 -22.67 10.40 5.18
CA ASN A 139 -23.74 10.97 6.01
C ASN A 139 -24.88 9.98 6.29
N LYS A 140 -25.10 9.01 5.40
CA LYS A 140 -26.08 7.93 5.59
C LYS A 140 -25.62 6.79 6.48
N LEU A 141 -24.35 6.73 6.90
CA LEU A 141 -23.87 5.74 7.87
C LEU A 141 -24.61 5.92 9.20
N LYS A 142 -25.14 4.82 9.74
CA LYS A 142 -25.84 4.84 11.04
C LYS A 142 -24.89 5.08 12.21
N ASN A 143 -23.66 4.54 12.12
CA ASN A 143 -22.66 4.66 13.17
C ASN A 143 -21.95 6.03 13.08
N GLU A 144 -22.17 6.89 14.09
CA GLU A 144 -21.55 8.23 14.13
C GLU A 144 -20.04 8.19 14.30
N GLU A 145 -19.49 7.19 14.98
CA GLU A 145 -18.03 7.04 15.09
C GLU A 145 -17.42 6.68 13.73
N TYR A 146 -18.11 5.85 12.93
CA TYR A 146 -17.68 5.55 11.57
C TYR A 146 -17.70 6.77 10.67
N ARG A 147 -18.74 7.63 10.78
CA ARG A 147 -18.77 8.92 10.07
C ARG A 147 -17.60 9.80 10.47
N LEU A 148 -17.35 9.94 11.78
CA LEU A 148 -16.24 10.73 12.30
C LEU A 148 -14.89 10.20 11.79
N ILE A 149 -14.67 8.88 11.87
CA ILE A 149 -13.42 8.26 11.40
C ILE A 149 -13.19 8.57 9.93
N LEU A 150 -14.20 8.33 9.07
CA LEU A 150 -14.04 8.54 7.62
C LEU A 150 -13.82 10.01 7.26
N ILE A 151 -14.57 10.94 7.88
CA ILE A 151 -14.42 12.36 7.62
C ILE A 151 -13.04 12.84 8.06
N LYS A 152 -12.60 12.48 9.28
CA LYS A 152 -11.30 12.93 9.80
C LYS A 152 -10.11 12.30 9.07
N ASP A 153 -10.25 11.04 8.66
CA ASP A 153 -9.25 10.39 7.79
C ASP A 153 -9.13 11.11 6.43
N LEU A 154 -10.26 11.49 5.82
CA LEU A 154 -10.29 12.29 4.59
C LEU A 154 -9.70 13.70 4.78
N GLU A 155 -9.86 14.28 5.96
CA GLU A 155 -9.23 15.56 6.34
C GLU A 155 -7.72 15.42 6.62
N GLY A 156 -7.20 14.18 6.66
CA GLY A 156 -5.77 13.89 6.81
C GLY A 156 -5.27 13.80 8.26
N TYR A 157 -6.18 13.59 9.22
CA TYR A 157 -5.79 13.33 10.62
C TYR A 157 -5.19 11.93 10.77
N SER A 158 -4.21 11.78 11.66
CA SER A 158 -3.66 10.46 11.98
C SER A 158 -4.68 9.61 12.75
N HIS A 159 -4.58 8.27 12.67
CA HIS A 159 -5.46 7.39 13.44
C HIS A 159 -5.32 7.60 14.96
N ALA A 160 -4.14 8.05 15.44
CA ALA A 160 -3.94 8.41 16.84
C ALA A 160 -4.76 9.67 17.23
N ASP A 161 -4.75 10.70 16.38
CA ASP A 161 -5.54 11.91 16.62
C ASP A 161 -7.04 11.63 16.56
N ILE A 162 -7.47 10.78 15.61
CA ILE A 162 -8.87 10.37 15.51
C ILE A 162 -9.30 9.58 16.76
N ALA A 163 -8.42 8.72 17.30
CA ALA A 163 -8.68 8.00 18.54
C ALA A 163 -8.91 8.95 19.72
N LEU A 164 -8.11 10.00 19.86
CA LEU A 164 -8.30 11.02 20.87
C LEU A 164 -9.64 11.76 20.69
N MET A 165 -10.00 12.14 19.46
CA MET A 165 -11.28 12.80 19.17
C MET A 165 -12.48 11.91 19.54
N ILE A 166 -12.40 10.60 19.29
CA ILE A 166 -13.45 9.63 19.67
C ILE A 166 -13.53 9.52 21.20
N ALA A 167 -12.40 9.44 21.90
CA ALA A 167 -12.37 9.38 23.36
C ALA A 167 -13.01 10.63 23.99
N GLU A 168 -12.67 11.82 23.52
CA GLU A 168 -13.26 13.07 23.96
C GLU A 168 -14.76 13.16 23.67
N LYS A 169 -15.18 12.74 22.46
CA LYS A 169 -16.61 12.68 22.11
C LYS A 169 -17.37 11.76 23.06
N ARG A 170 -16.88 10.54 23.31
CA ARG A 170 -17.50 9.58 24.24
C ARG A 170 -17.59 10.16 25.65
N LYS A 171 -16.55 10.84 26.13
CA LYS A 171 -16.55 11.48 27.44
C LYS A 171 -17.61 12.58 27.56
N ARG A 172 -17.72 13.46 26.55
CA ARG A 172 -18.75 14.52 26.50
C ARG A 172 -20.18 13.97 26.48
N GLU A 173 -20.38 12.86 25.78
CA GLU A 173 -21.71 12.26 25.61
C GLU A 173 -22.04 11.24 26.71
N GLY A 174 -21.15 10.99 27.67
CA GLY A 174 -21.32 9.98 28.71
C GLY A 174 -21.40 8.55 28.17
N LYS A 175 -20.84 8.29 26.99
CA LYS A 175 -20.86 7.01 26.27
C LYS A 175 -19.54 6.24 26.35
N GLN A 176 -18.78 6.41 27.44
CA GLN A 176 -17.53 5.68 27.63
C GLN A 176 -17.80 4.16 27.61
N ARG A 177 -16.95 3.43 26.94
CA ARG A 177 -17.03 1.95 26.91
C ARG A 177 -16.26 1.42 28.11
N MET A 178 -16.90 0.58 28.90
CA MET A 178 -16.29 -0.07 30.08
C MET A 178 -16.08 -1.56 29.78
N TYR A 179 -14.94 -2.10 30.15
CA TYR A 179 -14.63 -3.52 30.13
C TYR A 179 -13.94 -3.91 31.43
N ASN A 180 -14.51 -4.87 32.17
CA ASN A 180 -14.03 -5.29 33.50
C ASN A 180 -13.79 -4.12 34.48
N GLY A 181 -14.68 -3.12 34.47
CA GLY A 181 -14.61 -1.95 35.34
C GLY A 181 -13.57 -0.90 34.95
N LYS A 182 -12.89 -1.08 33.81
CA LYS A 182 -11.91 -0.12 33.25
C LYS A 182 -12.47 0.51 31.98
N GLU A 183 -12.19 1.81 31.79
CA GLU A 183 -12.54 2.49 30.55
C GLU A 183 -11.70 1.95 29.38
N VAL A 184 -12.37 1.61 28.29
CA VAL A 184 -11.71 1.22 27.03
C VAL A 184 -11.52 2.47 26.20
N VAL A 185 -10.30 3.01 26.27
CA VAL A 185 -9.90 4.16 25.45
C VAL A 185 -9.55 3.67 24.03
N PRO A 186 -10.10 4.28 22.98
CA PRO A 186 -9.72 3.94 21.62
C PRO A 186 -8.24 4.27 21.37
N ASP A 187 -7.59 3.45 20.55
CA ASP A 187 -6.22 3.62 20.09
C ASP A 187 -6.16 3.62 18.55
N ALA A 188 -5.02 3.90 17.97
CA ALA A 188 -4.83 3.94 16.53
C ALA A 188 -5.20 2.61 15.85
N TYR A 189 -4.95 1.47 16.50
CA TYR A 189 -5.29 0.15 15.98
C TYR A 189 -6.79 -0.08 15.95
N SER A 190 -7.52 0.35 16.99
CA SER A 190 -8.99 0.27 17.04
C SER A 190 -9.63 1.15 15.97
N VAL A 191 -9.07 2.33 15.71
CA VAL A 191 -9.52 3.24 14.63
C VAL A 191 -9.31 2.59 13.26
N ASP A 192 -8.13 2.00 12.99
CA ASP A 192 -7.86 1.31 11.72
C ASP A 192 -8.85 0.18 11.46
N ARG A 193 -9.08 -0.66 12.46
CA ARG A 193 -10.07 -1.74 12.40
C ARG A 193 -11.49 -1.22 12.13
N ASP A 194 -11.90 -0.17 12.83
CA ASP A 194 -13.25 0.40 12.70
C ASP A 194 -13.40 1.18 11.39
N LYS A 195 -12.33 1.80 10.87
CA LYS A 195 -12.26 2.34 9.50
C LYS A 195 -12.51 1.26 8.45
N ALA A 196 -11.87 0.11 8.57
CA ALA A 196 -12.10 -1.00 7.64
C ALA A 196 -13.59 -1.43 7.62
N ARG A 197 -14.24 -1.49 8.79
CA ARG A 197 -15.68 -1.80 8.90
C ARG A 197 -16.55 -0.69 8.29
N ALA A 198 -16.20 0.57 8.57
CA ALA A 198 -16.90 1.73 8.01
C ALA A 198 -16.85 1.73 6.48
N ILE A 199 -15.70 1.40 5.87
CA ILE A 199 -15.56 1.28 4.42
C ILE A 199 -16.45 0.19 3.84
N ILE A 200 -16.62 -0.95 4.52
CA ILE A 200 -17.51 -2.03 4.08
C ILE A 200 -18.97 -1.55 4.07
N GLU A 201 -19.42 -0.86 5.12
CA GLU A 201 -20.78 -0.28 5.17
C GLU A 201 -20.97 0.81 4.11
N LEU A 202 -19.97 1.68 3.96
CA LEU A 202 -19.99 2.75 2.96
C LEU A 202 -20.18 2.21 1.54
N ARG A 203 -19.46 1.15 1.17
CA ARG A 203 -19.59 0.50 -0.14
C ARG A 203 -21.00 -0.02 -0.40
N LYS A 204 -21.65 -0.59 0.60
CA LYS A 204 -23.05 -1.06 0.48
C LYS A 204 -23.99 0.11 0.21
N ILE A 205 -23.83 1.23 0.93
CA ILE A 205 -24.66 2.43 0.74
C ILE A 205 -24.41 3.04 -0.64
N MET A 206 -23.16 3.14 -1.07
CA MET A 206 -22.80 3.67 -2.40
C MET A 206 -23.38 2.84 -3.55
N GLN A 207 -23.45 1.51 -3.39
CA GLN A 207 -24.10 0.63 -4.37
C GLN A 207 -25.59 0.92 -4.46
N GLN A 208 -26.26 1.18 -3.34
CA GLN A 208 -27.69 1.52 -3.31
C GLN A 208 -27.99 2.89 -3.95
N ILE A 209 -27.10 3.87 -3.74
CA ILE A 209 -27.25 5.22 -4.35
C ILE A 209 -27.09 5.17 -5.87
N LYS A 210 -26.21 4.31 -6.40
CA LYS A 210 -26.01 4.18 -7.86
C LYS A 210 -27.15 3.46 -8.59
N THR A 211 -28.02 2.80 -7.86
CA THR A 211 -29.12 1.99 -8.45
C THR A 211 -30.44 2.79 -8.55
N VAL A 212 -30.43 4.02 -8.08
CA VAL A 212 -31.53 5.02 -8.20
C VAL A 212 -31.14 6.05 -9.24
#